data_c2cf0bc8054134889e4d465366183f78
#
_entry.id   c2cf0bc8054134889e4d465366183f78
#
_cell.length_a   1.000
_cell.length_b   1.000
_cell.length_c   1.000
_cell.angle_alpha   90.00
_cell.angle_beta   90.00
_cell.angle_gamma   90.00
#
_symmetry.space_group_name_H-M   'P 1'
#
loop_
_entity.id
_entity.type
_entity.pdbx_description
1 polymer ?
#
loop_
_entity_poly.entity_id
_entity_poly.type
_entity_poly.pdbx_seq_one_letter_code
_entity_poly.pdbx_strand_id
1 'polypeptide(L)'
;MNNNLLYTVEDKPPFGLSLLLAAQHLLAALGGIIAVPLVIGNVLKLPTEDTITLVNAALLISGVVTVIQCKGLGPIGIRLPSVMGTSFTFVAAALAIGFSEYGIAGILGSSLIGSLVMIIGSFFMPYIRKLFPPLVTGTVVMMIGLSLIPVAVDWFAGGQRSDANYATPENLMMASFVLVIVVALVQWGKGIFSAAAIVIGMMTGYLVCLAMGWVSFEGVKQAQTFAIPQPLHFGLAFPISGIIGMSIAYLVTIVESSGNFLALGNATKTEITGRHLRGGVLADGLGSALAAIMSTTPFSSFSQNIGVISLTGVASRHVVALTGVLLALAGLFPVFGALIVSIPLPVLGGAGLMMFAMIIAAGIQMLDKVARSKRNGLIIAISIGCGLAVTTRPELLDKLPHFFKEVLGSGITVGSLLALILNLVLPEDKVEETKE
;
A
#
# COMPACT_ATOMS: atom_id res chain seq x y z
N MET A 1 14.50 4.53 26.29
CA MET A 1 14.37 5.84 25.64
C MET A 1 13.19 6.55 26.27
N ASN A 2 13.39 7.75 26.88
CA ASN A 2 12.30 8.56 27.42
C ASN A 2 11.45 9.07 26.23
N ASN A 3 10.40 8.34 25.88
CA ASN A 3 9.48 8.69 24.81
C ASN A 3 8.43 9.70 25.29
N ASN A 4 8.85 10.89 25.67
CA ASN A 4 7.91 11.98 25.88
C ASN A 4 7.56 12.58 24.52
N LEU A 5 6.26 12.58 24.17
CA LEU A 5 5.77 13.27 22.98
C LEU A 5 6.08 14.78 23.14
N LEU A 6 6.64 15.38 22.11
CA LEU A 6 6.84 16.84 22.03
C LEU A 6 5.51 17.56 21.77
N TYR A 7 4.65 16.95 20.97
CA TYR A 7 3.29 17.41 20.68
C TYR A 7 2.33 16.22 20.71
N THR A 8 1.25 16.39 21.44
CA THR A 8 0.16 15.41 21.56
C THR A 8 -0.80 15.49 20.36
N VAL A 9 -1.81 14.62 20.32
CA VAL A 9 -2.74 14.51 19.19
C VAL A 9 -3.49 15.81 18.88
N GLU A 10 -3.88 16.56 19.94
CA GLU A 10 -4.67 17.80 19.80
C GLU A 10 -3.82 19.07 19.68
N ASP A 11 -2.50 18.97 19.93
CA ASP A 11 -1.62 20.12 19.87
C ASP A 11 -1.46 20.66 18.44
N LYS A 12 -1.32 21.97 18.34
CA LYS A 12 -1.10 22.69 17.08
C LYS A 12 0.26 23.37 17.12
N PRO A 13 1.32 22.74 16.59
CA PRO A 13 2.62 23.40 16.49
C PRO A 13 2.53 24.69 15.67
N PRO A 14 3.50 25.63 15.82
CA PRO A 14 3.58 26.82 14.97
C PRO A 14 3.54 26.47 13.48
N PHE A 15 2.92 27.31 12.64
CA PHE A 15 2.65 27.01 11.23
C PHE A 15 3.90 26.60 10.46
N GLY A 16 5.04 27.30 10.60
CA GLY A 16 6.29 26.97 9.92
C GLY A 16 6.80 25.57 10.29
N LEU A 17 6.74 25.20 11.59
CA LEU A 17 7.11 23.86 12.06
C LEU A 17 6.10 22.82 11.55
N SER A 18 4.81 23.13 11.59
CA SER A 18 3.76 22.25 11.07
C SER A 18 3.96 21.95 9.59
N LEU A 19 4.34 22.94 8.78
CA LEU A 19 4.60 22.79 7.36
C LEU A 19 5.82 21.88 7.10
N LEU A 20 6.91 22.09 7.84
CA LEU A 20 8.11 21.25 7.75
C LEU A 20 7.81 19.79 8.10
N LEU A 21 7.10 19.57 9.20
CA LEU A 21 6.72 18.22 9.66
C LEU A 21 5.70 17.57 8.71
N ALA A 22 4.75 18.36 8.17
CA ALA A 22 3.80 17.87 7.17
C ALA A 22 4.51 17.45 5.89
N ALA A 23 5.51 18.20 5.43
CA ALA A 23 6.35 17.81 4.30
C ALA A 23 7.13 16.51 4.58
N GLN A 24 7.61 16.31 5.81
CA GLN A 24 8.28 15.07 6.22
C GLN A 24 7.33 13.86 6.14
N HIS A 25 6.10 13.98 6.65
CA HIS A 25 5.07 12.95 6.52
C HIS A 25 4.70 12.68 5.05
N LEU A 26 4.61 13.74 4.23
CA LEU A 26 4.36 13.62 2.80
C LEU A 26 5.46 12.79 2.12
N LEU A 27 6.73 13.12 2.34
CA LEU A 27 7.86 12.40 1.77
C LEU A 27 7.92 10.94 2.24
N ALA A 28 7.58 10.65 3.49
CA ALA A 28 7.52 9.28 4.00
C ALA A 28 6.42 8.44 3.34
N ALA A 29 5.27 9.05 2.98
CA ALA A 29 4.14 8.36 2.36
C ALA A 29 4.19 8.35 0.83
N LEU A 30 4.82 9.36 0.22
CA LEU A 30 4.75 9.60 -1.23
C LEU A 30 5.12 8.37 -2.05
N GLY A 31 6.23 7.70 -1.70
CA GLY A 31 6.69 6.50 -2.39
C GLY A 31 5.63 5.40 -2.43
N GLY A 32 4.96 5.13 -1.29
CA GLY A 32 3.88 4.15 -1.21
C GLY A 32 2.64 4.55 -2.02
N ILE A 33 2.25 5.83 -1.95
CA ILE A 33 1.05 6.33 -2.65
C ILE A 33 1.19 6.22 -4.17
N ILE A 34 2.35 6.54 -4.72
CA ILE A 34 2.57 6.53 -6.17
C ILE A 34 2.88 5.14 -6.72
N ALA A 35 3.42 4.24 -5.88
CA ALA A 35 3.92 2.94 -6.35
C ALA A 35 2.81 2.05 -6.93
N VAL A 36 1.65 1.98 -6.28
CA VAL A 36 0.53 1.12 -6.76
C VAL A 36 -0.01 1.56 -8.11
N PRO A 37 -0.34 2.85 -8.35
CA PRO A 37 -0.69 3.34 -9.69
C PRO A 37 0.38 3.05 -10.75
N LEU A 38 1.67 3.21 -10.40
CA LEU A 38 2.78 2.90 -11.30
C LEU A 38 2.89 1.41 -11.61
N VAL A 39 2.69 0.53 -10.61
CA VAL A 39 2.64 -0.93 -10.83
C VAL A 39 1.55 -1.25 -11.85
N ILE A 40 0.34 -0.77 -11.62
CA ILE A 40 -0.80 -1.06 -12.48
C ILE A 40 -0.56 -0.48 -13.89
N GLY A 41 -0.14 0.77 -13.99
CA GLY A 41 0.15 1.43 -15.26
C GLY A 41 1.19 0.69 -16.08
N ASN A 42 2.32 0.34 -15.46
CA ASN A 42 3.43 -0.31 -16.15
C ASN A 42 3.13 -1.79 -16.50
N VAL A 43 2.55 -2.56 -15.56
CA VAL A 43 2.28 -3.99 -15.78
C VAL A 43 1.16 -4.20 -16.81
N LEU A 44 0.13 -3.37 -16.79
CA LEU A 44 -0.95 -3.39 -17.78
C LEU A 44 -0.60 -2.63 -19.07
N LYS A 45 0.60 -2.04 -19.18
CA LYS A 45 1.06 -1.24 -20.34
C LYS A 45 0.08 -0.13 -20.73
N LEU A 46 -0.40 0.60 -19.74
CA LEU A 46 -1.31 1.70 -19.99
C LEU A 46 -0.62 2.85 -20.72
N PRO A 47 -1.36 3.64 -21.51
CA PRO A 47 -0.85 4.92 -22.02
C PRO A 47 -0.31 5.80 -20.88
N THR A 48 0.72 6.58 -21.18
CA THR A 48 1.36 7.47 -20.19
C THR A 48 0.34 8.43 -19.56
N GLU A 49 -0.60 8.97 -20.34
CA GLU A 49 -1.65 9.88 -19.87
C GLU A 49 -2.58 9.21 -18.84
N ASP A 50 -2.94 7.95 -19.06
CA ASP A 50 -3.78 7.17 -18.15
C ASP A 50 -3.04 6.88 -16.84
N THR A 51 -1.74 6.55 -16.92
CA THR A 51 -0.91 6.35 -15.74
C THR A 51 -0.75 7.65 -14.94
N ILE A 52 -0.57 8.80 -15.60
CA ILE A 52 -0.55 10.12 -14.97
C ILE A 52 -1.87 10.39 -14.26
N THR A 53 -2.99 10.08 -14.90
CA THR A 53 -4.33 10.25 -14.32
C THR A 53 -4.50 9.42 -13.05
N LEU A 54 -4.10 8.13 -13.08
CA LEU A 54 -4.12 7.25 -11.91
C LEU A 54 -3.29 7.81 -10.74
N VAL A 55 -2.07 8.30 -11.03
CA VAL A 55 -1.16 8.87 -10.01
C VAL A 55 -1.74 10.16 -9.41
N ASN A 56 -2.23 11.08 -10.23
CA ASN A 56 -2.78 12.35 -9.76
C ASN A 56 -4.05 12.14 -8.95
N ALA A 57 -4.94 11.25 -9.39
CA ALA A 57 -6.13 10.88 -8.63
C ALA A 57 -5.75 10.22 -7.30
N ALA A 58 -4.72 9.37 -7.27
CA ALA A 58 -4.22 8.77 -6.04
C ALA A 58 -3.72 9.84 -5.05
N LEU A 59 -2.94 10.81 -5.50
CA LEU A 59 -2.45 11.92 -4.66
C LEU A 59 -3.61 12.77 -4.12
N LEU A 60 -4.54 13.17 -4.99
CA LEU A 60 -5.69 13.99 -4.61
C LEU A 60 -6.54 13.31 -3.54
N ILE A 61 -6.96 12.07 -3.82
CA ILE A 61 -7.88 11.35 -2.93
C ILE A 61 -7.19 10.91 -1.66
N SER A 62 -5.90 10.49 -1.73
CA SER A 62 -5.07 10.24 -0.55
C SER A 62 -5.06 11.45 0.38
N GLY A 63 -4.89 12.65 -0.18
CA GLY A 63 -4.92 13.89 0.57
C GLY A 63 -6.27 14.14 1.24
N VAL A 64 -7.35 14.07 0.47
CA VAL A 64 -8.73 14.29 0.97
C VAL A 64 -9.06 13.30 2.10
N VAL A 65 -8.80 12.01 1.89
CA VAL A 65 -9.12 10.97 2.89
C VAL A 65 -8.22 11.09 4.12
N THR A 66 -6.96 11.47 3.97
CA THR A 66 -6.05 11.78 5.11
C THR A 66 -6.62 12.90 5.97
N VAL A 67 -7.12 13.98 5.38
CA VAL A 67 -7.77 15.07 6.14
C VAL A 67 -9.00 14.54 6.89
N ILE A 68 -9.83 13.72 6.25
CA ILE A 68 -11.01 13.09 6.88
C ILE A 68 -10.59 12.17 8.03
N GLN A 69 -9.57 11.34 7.85
CA GLN A 69 -9.05 10.47 8.92
C GLN A 69 -8.60 11.27 10.15
N CYS A 70 -7.86 12.36 9.92
CA CYS A 70 -7.30 13.16 10.99
C CYS A 70 -8.34 14.05 11.71
N LYS A 71 -9.23 14.70 10.95
CA LYS A 71 -10.22 15.65 11.49
C LYS A 71 -11.48 14.97 11.97
N GLY A 72 -11.90 13.93 11.27
CA GLY A 72 -13.19 13.26 11.43
C GLY A 72 -14.32 14.02 10.75
N LEU A 73 -15.26 13.27 10.19
CA LEU A 73 -16.51 13.78 9.63
C LEU A 73 -17.68 12.96 10.21
N GLY A 74 -18.30 13.43 11.26
CA GLY A 74 -19.31 12.66 12.00
C GLY A 74 -18.71 11.36 12.56
N PRO A 75 -19.22 10.17 12.17
CA PRO A 75 -18.68 8.88 12.60
C PRO A 75 -17.46 8.41 11.80
N ILE A 76 -17.07 9.12 10.73
CA ILE A 76 -16.01 8.77 9.80
C ILE A 76 -14.68 9.35 10.29
N GLY A 77 -13.61 8.55 10.24
CA GLY A 77 -12.25 8.96 10.63
C GLY A 77 -11.88 8.53 12.04
N ILE A 78 -10.61 8.15 12.19
CA ILE A 78 -10.05 7.72 13.48
C ILE A 78 -9.75 8.90 14.42
N ARG A 79 -9.61 10.11 13.86
CA ARG A 79 -9.24 11.37 14.58
C ARG A 79 -7.84 11.34 15.20
N LEU A 80 -6.95 10.55 14.60
CA LEU A 80 -5.55 10.45 14.93
C LEU A 80 -4.68 10.82 13.72
N PRO A 81 -3.37 11.04 13.87
CA PRO A 81 -2.47 11.39 12.77
C PRO A 81 -2.22 10.19 11.83
N SER A 82 -3.23 9.79 11.06
CA SER A 82 -3.19 8.67 10.12
C SER A 82 -3.15 9.18 8.69
N VAL A 83 -2.11 8.82 7.93
CA VAL A 83 -2.02 9.07 6.50
C VAL A 83 -2.68 7.92 5.75
N MET A 84 -3.41 8.28 4.69
CA MET A 84 -4.08 7.35 3.79
C MET A 84 -3.37 7.32 2.44
N GLY A 85 -3.34 6.15 1.82
CA GLY A 85 -2.80 6.01 0.47
C GLY A 85 -3.21 4.71 -0.20
N THR A 86 -2.78 4.54 -1.44
CA THR A 86 -3.04 3.34 -2.24
C THR A 86 -2.45 2.12 -1.56
N SER A 87 -3.19 1.01 -1.55
CA SER A 87 -2.77 -0.19 -0.83
C SER A 87 -2.28 -1.29 -1.75
N PHE A 88 -1.12 -1.86 -1.42
CA PHE A 88 -0.53 -2.99 -2.13
C PHE A 88 -1.35 -4.27 -2.01
N THR A 89 -2.20 -4.40 -1.01
CA THR A 89 -3.09 -5.55 -0.78
C THR A 89 -4.00 -5.82 -1.99
N PHE A 90 -4.36 -4.77 -2.73
CA PHE A 90 -5.25 -4.89 -3.89
C PHE A 90 -4.53 -5.17 -5.22
N VAL A 91 -3.20 -5.00 -5.28
CA VAL A 91 -2.45 -5.04 -6.55
C VAL A 91 -2.65 -6.35 -7.30
N ALA A 92 -2.52 -7.49 -6.63
CA ALA A 92 -2.65 -8.78 -7.31
C ALA A 92 -4.07 -9.02 -7.84
N ALA A 93 -5.11 -8.66 -7.07
CA ALA A 93 -6.50 -8.73 -7.53
C ALA A 93 -6.74 -7.74 -8.68
N ALA A 94 -6.20 -6.52 -8.57
CA ALA A 94 -6.30 -5.51 -9.63
C ALA A 94 -5.65 -5.97 -10.93
N LEU A 95 -4.44 -6.56 -10.88
CA LEU A 95 -3.77 -7.08 -12.07
C LEU A 95 -4.52 -8.26 -12.68
N ALA A 96 -5.05 -9.18 -11.87
CA ALA A 96 -5.85 -10.30 -12.37
C ALA A 96 -7.08 -9.79 -13.15
N ILE A 97 -7.77 -8.76 -12.64
CA ILE A 97 -8.91 -8.12 -13.33
C ILE A 97 -8.42 -7.31 -14.52
N GLY A 98 -7.32 -6.59 -14.39
CA GLY A 98 -6.77 -5.71 -15.42
C GLY A 98 -6.35 -6.45 -16.69
N PHE A 99 -5.90 -7.71 -16.58
CA PHE A 99 -5.58 -8.57 -17.70
C PHE A 99 -6.83 -9.23 -18.35
N SER A 100 -8.01 -9.10 -17.75
CA SER A 100 -9.25 -9.57 -18.36
C SER A 100 -9.79 -8.56 -19.38
N GLU A 101 -10.88 -8.93 -20.06
CA GLU A 101 -11.58 -8.05 -21.01
C GLU A 101 -12.12 -6.75 -20.37
N TYR A 102 -12.27 -6.71 -19.04
CA TYR A 102 -12.79 -5.56 -18.29
C TYR A 102 -11.75 -4.48 -17.99
N GLY A 103 -10.45 -4.80 -18.09
CA GLY A 103 -9.36 -3.83 -17.91
C GLY A 103 -9.47 -2.99 -16.63
N ILE A 104 -9.13 -1.70 -16.74
CA ILE A 104 -9.19 -0.76 -15.60
C ILE A 104 -10.63 -0.54 -15.12
N ALA A 105 -11.59 -0.47 -16.02
CA ALA A 105 -13.00 -0.32 -15.65
C ALA A 105 -13.47 -1.44 -14.71
N GLY A 106 -13.01 -2.68 -14.98
CA GLY A 106 -13.25 -3.84 -14.11
C GLY A 106 -12.60 -3.69 -12.73
N ILE A 107 -11.37 -3.17 -12.66
CA ILE A 107 -10.68 -2.89 -11.39
C ILE A 107 -11.51 -1.90 -10.56
N LEU A 108 -11.90 -0.78 -11.16
CA LEU A 108 -12.60 0.29 -10.47
C LEU A 108 -14.01 -0.13 -10.03
N GLY A 109 -14.78 -0.79 -10.90
CA GLY A 109 -16.12 -1.28 -10.56
C GLY A 109 -16.09 -2.36 -9.48
N SER A 110 -15.16 -3.32 -9.58
CA SER A 110 -14.97 -4.35 -8.55
C SER A 110 -14.52 -3.74 -7.22
N SER A 111 -13.65 -2.72 -7.25
CA SER A 111 -13.22 -1.99 -6.06
C SER A 111 -14.38 -1.23 -5.41
N LEU A 112 -15.21 -0.55 -6.20
CA LEU A 112 -16.37 0.19 -5.70
C LEU A 112 -17.34 -0.73 -4.94
N ILE A 113 -17.70 -1.87 -5.52
CA ILE A 113 -18.57 -2.84 -4.86
C ILE A 113 -17.87 -3.51 -3.70
N GLY A 114 -16.60 -3.92 -3.88
CA GLY A 114 -15.79 -4.54 -2.83
C GLY A 114 -15.61 -3.64 -1.60
N SER A 115 -15.55 -2.31 -1.78
CA SER A 115 -15.43 -1.36 -0.67
C SER A 115 -16.60 -1.42 0.32
N LEU A 116 -17.79 -1.87 -0.12
CA LEU A 116 -18.94 -2.11 0.75
C LEU A 116 -18.62 -3.15 1.84
N VAL A 117 -17.77 -4.13 1.53
CA VAL A 117 -17.31 -5.13 2.53
C VAL A 117 -16.59 -4.43 3.68
N MET A 118 -15.74 -3.45 3.37
CA MET A 118 -15.02 -2.68 4.39
C MET A 118 -15.94 -1.70 5.13
N ILE A 119 -16.84 -1.03 4.42
CA ILE A 119 -17.84 -0.12 5.01
C ILE A 119 -18.72 -0.91 6.00
N ILE A 120 -19.32 -2.01 5.54
CA ILE A 120 -20.17 -2.86 6.38
C ILE A 120 -19.35 -3.52 7.49
N GLY A 121 -18.17 -4.06 7.16
CA GLY A 121 -17.26 -4.70 8.10
C GLY A 121 -16.85 -3.79 9.26
N SER A 122 -16.78 -2.47 9.04
CA SER A 122 -16.48 -1.50 10.09
C SER A 122 -17.41 -1.58 11.29
N PHE A 123 -18.65 -2.02 11.08
CA PHE A 123 -19.66 -2.20 12.13
C PHE A 123 -19.50 -3.53 12.89
N PHE A 124 -18.78 -4.49 12.31
CA PHE A 124 -18.59 -5.85 12.83
C PHE A 124 -17.15 -6.12 13.29
N MET A 125 -16.39 -5.08 13.62
CA MET A 125 -14.97 -5.16 13.99
C MET A 125 -14.62 -6.23 15.04
N PRO A 126 -15.40 -6.44 16.13
CA PRO A 126 -15.07 -7.47 17.12
C PRO A 126 -15.07 -8.89 16.54
N TYR A 127 -15.95 -9.17 15.58
CA TYR A 127 -16.04 -10.48 14.92
C TYR A 127 -14.92 -10.68 13.91
N ILE A 128 -14.62 -9.65 13.10
CA ILE A 128 -13.55 -9.69 12.10
C ILE A 128 -12.20 -9.91 12.78
N ARG A 129 -11.92 -9.23 13.88
CA ARG A 129 -10.66 -9.40 14.63
C ARG A 129 -10.47 -10.82 15.19
N LYS A 130 -11.55 -11.52 15.55
CA LYS A 130 -11.46 -12.93 15.95
C LYS A 130 -11.12 -13.85 14.79
N LEU A 131 -11.63 -13.52 13.60
CA LEU A 131 -11.41 -14.33 12.40
C LEU A 131 -9.98 -14.20 11.86
N PHE A 132 -9.34 -13.05 12.10
CA PHE A 132 -7.99 -12.72 11.63
C PHE A 132 -7.03 -12.45 12.80
N PRO A 133 -6.60 -13.51 13.52
CA PRO A 133 -5.58 -13.36 14.57
C PRO A 133 -4.21 -12.95 13.96
N PRO A 134 -3.25 -12.51 14.78
CA PRO A 134 -1.92 -12.08 14.31
C PRO A 134 -1.20 -13.09 13.41
N LEU A 135 -1.43 -14.40 13.63
CA LEU A 135 -0.91 -15.46 12.75
C LEU A 135 -1.39 -15.33 11.33
N VAL A 136 -2.70 -15.17 11.14
CA VAL A 136 -3.30 -15.02 9.79
C VAL A 136 -2.87 -13.69 9.19
N THR A 137 -2.99 -12.59 9.94
CA THR A 137 -2.66 -11.25 9.44
C THR A 137 -1.20 -11.13 9.04
N GLY A 138 -0.26 -11.59 9.88
CA GLY A 138 1.17 -11.54 9.59
C GLY A 138 1.54 -12.38 8.37
N THR A 139 0.95 -13.58 8.23
CA THR A 139 1.14 -14.45 7.06
C THR A 139 0.66 -13.76 5.78
N VAL A 140 -0.50 -13.12 5.82
CA VAL A 140 -1.07 -12.41 4.67
C VAL A 140 -0.23 -11.20 4.29
N VAL A 141 0.21 -10.39 5.25
CA VAL A 141 1.08 -9.23 4.98
C VAL A 141 2.41 -9.68 4.38
N MET A 142 3.02 -10.76 4.90
CA MET A 142 4.20 -11.35 4.26
C MET A 142 3.93 -11.77 2.81
N MET A 143 2.78 -12.42 2.57
CA MET A 143 2.40 -12.88 1.24
C MET A 143 2.22 -11.71 0.25
N ILE A 144 1.68 -10.57 0.71
CA ILE A 144 1.57 -9.35 -0.11
C ILE A 144 2.96 -8.91 -0.59
N GLY A 145 3.91 -8.75 0.33
CA GLY A 145 5.27 -8.35 -0.02
C GLY A 145 5.95 -9.34 -0.97
N LEU A 146 5.87 -10.63 -0.67
CA LEU A 146 6.47 -11.70 -1.50
C LEU A 146 5.87 -11.75 -2.91
N SER A 147 4.56 -11.56 -3.06
CA SER A 147 3.88 -11.59 -4.37
C SER A 147 4.28 -10.42 -5.27
N LEU A 148 4.80 -9.32 -4.70
CA LEU A 148 5.21 -8.14 -5.44
C LEU A 148 6.70 -8.15 -5.82
N ILE A 149 7.52 -9.06 -5.24
CA ILE A 149 8.94 -9.17 -5.58
C ILE A 149 9.18 -9.36 -7.08
N PRO A 150 8.44 -10.23 -7.82
CA PRO A 150 8.64 -10.36 -9.25
C PRO A 150 8.47 -9.04 -10.02
N VAL A 151 7.49 -8.21 -9.65
CA VAL A 151 7.27 -6.89 -10.26
C VAL A 151 8.47 -5.97 -10.00
N ALA A 152 8.98 -5.95 -8.76
CA ALA A 152 10.16 -5.15 -8.44
C ALA A 152 11.39 -5.63 -9.22
N VAL A 153 11.55 -6.94 -9.41
CA VAL A 153 12.65 -7.52 -10.18
C VAL A 153 12.55 -7.15 -11.67
N ASP A 154 11.36 -7.18 -12.25
CA ASP A 154 11.15 -6.74 -13.63
C ASP A 154 11.49 -5.25 -13.81
N TRP A 155 11.08 -4.39 -12.90
CA TRP A 155 11.49 -2.99 -12.89
C TRP A 155 12.99 -2.81 -12.69
N PHE A 156 13.59 -3.58 -11.77
CA PHE A 156 15.02 -3.58 -11.50
C PHE A 156 15.83 -3.94 -12.75
N ALA A 157 15.30 -4.85 -13.55
CA ALA A 157 15.87 -5.26 -14.82
C ALA A 157 15.57 -4.28 -15.98
N GLY A 158 14.74 -3.27 -15.75
CA GLY A 158 14.45 -2.22 -16.74
C GLY A 158 13.17 -2.43 -17.55
N GLY A 159 12.34 -3.43 -17.22
CA GLY A 159 11.08 -3.67 -17.93
C GLY A 159 10.62 -5.11 -17.88
N GLN A 160 9.97 -5.57 -18.93
CA GLN A 160 9.50 -6.94 -19.07
C GLN A 160 10.57 -7.83 -19.69
N ARG A 161 10.55 -9.14 -19.39
CA ARG A 161 11.51 -10.11 -19.93
C ARG A 161 11.59 -10.17 -21.45
N SER A 162 10.52 -9.75 -22.14
CA SER A 162 10.46 -9.64 -23.60
C SER A 162 11.16 -8.40 -24.17
N ASP A 163 11.50 -7.43 -23.32
CA ASP A 163 12.06 -6.15 -23.76
C ASP A 163 13.55 -6.31 -24.11
N ALA A 164 13.99 -5.71 -25.20
CA ALA A 164 15.37 -5.85 -25.70
C ALA A 164 16.43 -5.39 -24.69
N ASN A 165 16.09 -4.43 -23.84
CA ASN A 165 16.97 -3.87 -22.82
C ASN A 165 16.80 -4.52 -21.44
N TYR A 166 16.09 -5.65 -21.34
CA TYR A 166 15.89 -6.34 -20.08
C TYR A 166 17.22 -6.85 -19.52
N ALA A 167 17.45 -6.60 -18.22
CA ALA A 167 18.62 -7.04 -17.47
C ALA A 167 19.97 -6.60 -18.04
N THR A 168 20.02 -5.46 -18.77
CA THR A 168 21.29 -4.88 -19.18
C THR A 168 22.13 -4.47 -17.96
N PRO A 169 23.49 -4.51 -18.06
CA PRO A 169 24.35 -4.10 -16.95
C PRO A 169 24.05 -2.70 -16.44
N GLU A 170 23.69 -1.77 -17.32
CA GLU A 170 23.34 -0.39 -16.97
C GLU A 170 22.09 -0.34 -16.09
N ASN A 171 21.02 -1.08 -16.45
CA ASN A 171 19.80 -1.16 -15.66
C ASN A 171 20.07 -1.75 -14.29
N LEU A 172 20.81 -2.87 -14.24
CA LEU A 172 21.16 -3.55 -12.99
C LEU A 172 22.02 -2.66 -12.08
N MET A 173 23.00 -1.94 -12.62
CA MET A 173 23.83 -1.01 -11.86
C MET A 173 23.02 0.15 -11.31
N MET A 174 22.14 0.78 -12.11
CA MET A 174 21.31 1.87 -11.66
C MET A 174 20.35 1.43 -10.55
N ALA A 175 19.66 0.31 -10.72
CA ALA A 175 18.75 -0.22 -9.73
C ALA A 175 19.48 -0.61 -8.42
N SER A 176 20.66 -1.24 -8.54
CA SER A 176 21.51 -1.56 -7.39
C SER A 176 21.99 -0.31 -6.66
N PHE A 177 22.37 0.73 -7.38
CA PHE A 177 22.78 2.02 -6.83
C PHE A 177 21.66 2.63 -5.99
N VAL A 178 20.43 2.70 -6.53
CA VAL A 178 19.27 3.21 -5.80
C VAL A 178 18.96 2.35 -4.56
N LEU A 179 18.96 1.01 -4.71
CA LEU A 179 18.72 0.09 -3.60
C LEU A 179 19.72 0.31 -2.47
N VAL A 180 21.02 0.40 -2.77
CA VAL A 180 22.07 0.63 -1.77
C VAL A 180 21.86 1.95 -1.04
N ILE A 181 21.51 3.02 -1.76
CA ILE A 181 21.22 4.33 -1.15
C ILE A 181 20.02 4.21 -0.19
N VAL A 182 18.91 3.58 -0.64
CA VAL A 182 17.72 3.43 0.20
C VAL A 182 18.04 2.61 1.45
N VAL A 183 18.73 1.47 1.31
CA VAL A 183 19.16 0.64 2.46
C VAL A 183 20.05 1.43 3.40
N ALA A 184 21.02 2.18 2.88
CA ALA A 184 21.92 3.01 3.69
C ALA A 184 21.15 4.09 4.47
N LEU A 185 20.20 4.75 3.82
CA LEU A 185 19.38 5.78 4.47
C LEU A 185 18.42 5.19 5.50
N VAL A 186 17.84 4.02 5.25
CA VAL A 186 16.99 3.32 6.22
C VAL A 186 17.80 2.89 7.45
N GLN A 187 19.01 2.36 7.25
CA GLN A 187 19.82 1.79 8.32
C GLN A 187 20.59 2.86 9.14
N TRP A 188 21.20 3.81 8.45
CA TRP A 188 22.09 4.80 9.08
C TRP A 188 21.57 6.23 9.03
N GLY A 189 20.52 6.48 8.27
CA GLY A 189 19.87 7.79 8.20
C GLY A 189 19.25 8.19 9.52
N LYS A 190 19.22 9.50 9.81
CA LYS A 190 18.61 10.06 11.02
C LYS A 190 17.47 11.01 10.64
N GLY A 191 16.40 11.02 11.42
CA GLY A 191 15.27 11.93 11.24
C GLY A 191 14.65 11.81 9.84
N ILE A 192 14.58 12.92 9.09
CA ILE A 192 13.96 13.00 7.77
C ILE A 192 14.64 12.09 6.72
N PHE A 193 15.96 11.88 6.81
CA PHE A 193 16.70 11.05 5.85
C PHE A 193 16.28 9.58 5.92
N SER A 194 16.03 9.06 7.13
CA SER A 194 15.50 7.71 7.29
C SER A 194 14.02 7.63 6.88
N ALA A 195 13.20 8.61 7.30
CA ALA A 195 11.77 8.63 7.01
C ALA A 195 11.47 8.78 5.50
N ALA A 196 12.27 9.56 4.78
CA ALA A 196 12.13 9.82 3.35
C ALA A 196 13.09 8.99 2.48
N ALA A 197 13.71 7.93 3.02
CA ALA A 197 14.77 7.17 2.37
C ALA A 197 14.41 6.71 0.94
N ILE A 198 13.20 6.20 0.75
CA ILE A 198 12.69 5.73 -0.55
C ILE A 198 12.64 6.87 -1.57
N VAL A 199 12.05 8.01 -1.17
CA VAL A 199 11.91 9.17 -2.07
C VAL A 199 13.28 9.78 -2.37
N ILE A 200 14.17 9.88 -1.38
CA ILE A 200 15.54 10.39 -1.57
C ILE A 200 16.32 9.47 -2.51
N GLY A 201 16.21 8.15 -2.36
CA GLY A 201 16.82 7.17 -3.25
C GLY A 201 16.30 7.30 -4.68
N MET A 202 14.98 7.41 -4.85
CA MET A 202 14.37 7.63 -6.17
C MET A 202 14.81 8.97 -6.79
N MET A 203 14.83 10.06 -6.04
CA MET A 203 15.30 11.36 -6.53
C MET A 203 16.76 11.32 -6.94
N THR A 204 17.62 10.66 -6.14
CA THR A 204 19.05 10.52 -6.48
C THR A 204 19.22 9.71 -7.76
N GLY A 205 18.54 8.57 -7.89
CA GLY A 205 18.57 7.77 -9.11
C GLY A 205 18.02 8.55 -10.33
N TYR A 206 16.92 9.28 -10.12
CA TYR A 206 16.32 10.12 -11.16
C TYR A 206 17.31 11.20 -11.67
N LEU A 207 18.01 11.90 -10.77
CA LEU A 207 19.01 12.91 -11.14
C LEU A 207 20.18 12.31 -11.92
N VAL A 208 20.64 11.11 -11.55
CA VAL A 208 21.67 10.39 -12.30
C VAL A 208 21.16 10.01 -13.67
N CYS A 209 19.96 9.44 -13.79
CA CYS A 209 19.33 9.12 -15.07
C CYS A 209 19.11 10.37 -15.94
N LEU A 210 18.78 11.50 -15.34
CA LEU A 210 18.65 12.78 -16.02
C LEU A 210 19.99 13.22 -16.63
N ALA A 211 21.08 13.13 -15.88
CA ALA A 211 22.42 13.44 -16.37
C ALA A 211 22.88 12.48 -17.49
N MET A 212 22.40 11.24 -17.47
CA MET A 212 22.68 10.23 -18.51
C MET A 212 21.74 10.35 -19.73
N GLY A 213 20.75 11.24 -19.71
CA GLY A 213 19.80 11.41 -20.82
C GLY A 213 18.73 10.30 -20.91
N TRP A 214 18.50 9.53 -19.85
CA TRP A 214 17.51 8.44 -19.84
C TRP A 214 16.08 8.92 -19.58
N VAL A 215 15.90 10.17 -19.14
CA VAL A 215 14.59 10.72 -18.78
C VAL A 215 13.92 11.35 -19.98
N SER A 216 12.68 10.93 -20.27
CA SER A 216 11.83 11.58 -21.28
C SER A 216 10.88 12.57 -20.61
N PHE A 217 10.89 13.82 -21.09
CA PHE A 217 9.98 14.87 -20.62
C PHE A 217 8.75 15.06 -21.51
N GLU A 218 8.48 14.16 -22.45
CA GLU A 218 7.33 14.31 -23.36
C GLU A 218 6.01 14.40 -22.61
N GLY A 219 5.78 13.49 -21.65
CA GLY A 219 4.59 13.51 -20.82
C GLY A 219 4.49 14.78 -19.96
N VAL A 220 5.64 15.31 -19.48
CA VAL A 220 5.67 16.55 -18.68
C VAL A 220 5.33 17.77 -19.53
N LYS A 221 5.79 17.82 -20.78
CA LYS A 221 5.51 18.93 -21.70
C LYS A 221 4.04 18.97 -22.14
N GLN A 222 3.39 17.80 -22.21
CA GLN A 222 1.98 17.66 -22.60
C GLN A 222 1.04 17.81 -21.41
N ALA A 223 1.52 17.62 -20.19
CA ALA A 223 0.70 17.69 -18.99
C ALA A 223 0.14 19.10 -18.76
N GLN A 224 -1.13 19.18 -18.44
CA GLN A 224 -1.76 20.44 -18.03
C GLN A 224 -1.17 20.92 -16.70
N THR A 225 -1.04 22.23 -16.52
CA THR A 225 -0.51 22.80 -15.28
C THR A 225 -1.44 22.54 -14.12
N PHE A 226 -2.76 22.67 -14.34
CA PHE A 226 -3.79 22.43 -13.34
C PHE A 226 -4.95 21.65 -13.97
N ALA A 227 -5.35 20.55 -13.32
CA ALA A 227 -6.52 19.79 -13.71
C ALA A 227 -7.10 19.09 -12.49
N ILE A 228 -8.41 18.98 -12.44
CA ILE A 228 -9.11 18.13 -11.48
C ILE A 228 -9.29 16.78 -12.14
N PRO A 229 -8.77 15.66 -11.54
CA PRO A 229 -9.03 14.33 -12.06
C PRO A 229 -10.52 14.11 -12.31
N GLN A 230 -10.84 13.64 -13.51
CA GLN A 230 -12.23 13.45 -13.91
C GLN A 230 -12.82 12.21 -13.22
N PRO A 231 -13.98 12.33 -12.55
CA PRO A 231 -14.68 11.16 -12.05
C PRO A 231 -15.03 10.21 -13.20
N LEU A 232 -14.93 8.91 -12.94
CA LEU A 232 -15.29 7.84 -13.89
C LEU A 232 -14.55 7.91 -15.25
N HIS A 233 -13.35 8.47 -15.28
CA HIS A 233 -12.53 8.62 -16.49
C HIS A 233 -12.40 7.31 -17.29
N PHE A 234 -12.18 6.19 -16.59
CA PHE A 234 -12.07 4.86 -17.22
C PHE A 234 -13.40 4.09 -17.28
N GLY A 235 -14.50 4.68 -16.80
CA GLY A 235 -15.76 3.97 -16.61
C GLY A 235 -15.72 2.96 -15.47
N LEU A 236 -16.79 2.19 -15.34
CA LEU A 236 -16.95 1.10 -14.36
C LEU A 236 -17.47 -0.15 -15.04
N ALA A 237 -16.85 -1.30 -14.79
CA ALA A 237 -17.36 -2.61 -15.12
C ALA A 237 -17.40 -3.49 -13.86
N PHE A 238 -18.32 -4.41 -13.79
CA PHE A 238 -18.64 -5.15 -12.56
C PHE A 238 -18.51 -6.67 -12.76
N PRO A 239 -17.31 -7.21 -13.09
CA PRO A 239 -17.10 -8.64 -13.16
C PRO A 239 -17.28 -9.30 -11.80
N ILE A 240 -18.12 -10.33 -11.71
CA ILE A 240 -18.44 -10.99 -10.43
C ILE A 240 -17.19 -11.57 -9.77
N SER A 241 -16.33 -12.22 -10.53
CA SER A 241 -15.04 -12.74 -10.04
C SER A 241 -14.12 -11.65 -9.50
N GLY A 242 -14.05 -10.52 -10.20
CA GLY A 242 -13.31 -9.35 -9.76
C GLY A 242 -13.86 -8.77 -8.46
N ILE A 243 -15.18 -8.68 -8.33
CA ILE A 243 -15.85 -8.24 -7.09
C ILE A 243 -15.50 -9.16 -5.92
N ILE A 244 -15.51 -10.49 -6.14
CA ILE A 244 -15.15 -11.46 -5.10
C ILE A 244 -13.67 -11.31 -4.72
N GLY A 245 -12.75 -11.24 -5.69
CA GLY A 245 -11.33 -11.05 -5.44
C GLY A 245 -11.03 -9.77 -4.65
N MET A 246 -11.63 -8.65 -5.08
CA MET A 246 -11.51 -7.37 -4.35
C MET A 246 -12.13 -7.43 -2.96
N SER A 247 -13.29 -8.10 -2.79
CA SER A 247 -13.94 -8.25 -1.49
C SER A 247 -13.06 -9.00 -0.48
N ILE A 248 -12.36 -10.05 -0.93
CA ILE A 248 -11.39 -10.78 -0.10
C ILE A 248 -10.22 -9.85 0.29
N ALA A 249 -9.69 -9.08 -0.67
CA ALA A 249 -8.63 -8.10 -0.38
C ALA A 249 -9.10 -7.04 0.63
N TYR A 250 -10.35 -6.58 0.56
CA TYR A 250 -10.93 -5.66 1.53
C TYR A 250 -11.06 -6.26 2.93
N LEU A 251 -11.42 -7.55 3.07
CA LEU A 251 -11.42 -8.23 4.36
C LEU A 251 -10.03 -8.25 5.00
N VAL A 252 -9.00 -8.52 4.20
CA VAL A 252 -7.61 -8.47 4.65
C VAL A 252 -7.23 -7.04 5.07
N THR A 253 -7.59 -6.04 4.27
CA THR A 253 -7.28 -4.64 4.54
C THR A 253 -7.95 -4.13 5.82
N ILE A 254 -9.16 -4.60 6.18
CA ILE A 254 -9.79 -4.25 7.48
C ILE A 254 -8.87 -4.63 8.63
N VAL A 255 -8.24 -5.80 8.56
CA VAL A 255 -7.36 -6.29 9.63
C VAL A 255 -6.03 -5.56 9.63
N GLU A 256 -5.45 -5.34 8.46
CA GLU A 256 -4.22 -4.55 8.28
C GLU A 256 -4.40 -3.13 8.85
N SER A 257 -5.44 -2.42 8.44
CA SER A 257 -5.77 -1.08 8.95
C SER A 257 -6.00 -1.07 10.45
N SER A 258 -6.68 -2.10 10.99
CA SER A 258 -6.89 -2.22 12.43
C SER A 258 -5.57 -2.38 13.18
N GLY A 259 -4.63 -3.16 12.64
CA GLY A 259 -3.27 -3.30 13.16
C GLY A 259 -2.52 -1.97 13.17
N ASN A 260 -2.59 -1.24 12.05
CA ASN A 260 -1.98 0.08 11.90
C ASN A 260 -2.57 1.09 12.91
N PHE A 261 -3.89 1.09 13.12
CA PHE A 261 -4.54 1.97 14.09
C PHE A 261 -4.14 1.65 15.54
N LEU A 262 -3.97 0.37 15.88
CA LEU A 262 -3.47 -0.01 17.21
C LEU A 262 -2.00 0.42 17.40
N ALA A 263 -1.16 0.25 16.39
CA ALA A 263 0.21 0.72 16.42
C ALA A 263 0.28 2.25 16.51
N LEU A 264 -0.61 2.95 15.80
CA LEU A 264 -0.75 4.41 15.89
C LEU A 264 -1.16 4.85 17.30
N GLY A 265 -2.11 4.14 17.93
CA GLY A 265 -2.51 4.38 19.31
C GLY A 265 -1.33 4.27 20.28
N ASN A 266 -0.49 3.25 20.12
CA ASN A 266 0.72 3.10 20.92
C ASN A 266 1.72 4.25 20.69
N ALA A 267 1.95 4.65 19.44
CA ALA A 267 2.86 5.74 19.09
C ALA A 267 2.37 7.10 19.60
N THR A 268 1.06 7.33 19.58
CA THR A 268 0.42 8.58 20.04
C THR A 268 0.03 8.57 21.52
N LYS A 269 0.27 7.45 22.22
CA LYS A 269 -0.17 7.22 23.61
C LYS A 269 -1.67 7.41 23.82
N THR A 270 -2.46 7.03 22.81
CA THR A 270 -3.93 7.14 22.81
C THR A 270 -4.52 5.74 22.89
N GLU A 271 -5.42 5.53 23.84
CA GLU A 271 -6.16 4.27 23.93
C GLU A 271 -7.13 4.12 22.74
N ILE A 272 -6.98 3.05 21.99
CA ILE A 272 -7.80 2.76 20.81
C ILE A 272 -9.06 2.00 21.23
N THR A 273 -10.18 2.69 21.17
CA THR A 273 -11.50 2.12 21.44
C THR A 273 -12.14 1.51 20.18
N GLY A 274 -13.20 0.73 20.35
CA GLY A 274 -13.99 0.20 19.24
C GLY A 274 -14.56 1.30 18.33
N ARG A 275 -14.84 2.51 18.87
CA ARG A 275 -15.28 3.68 18.09
C ARG A 275 -14.18 4.19 17.17
N HIS A 276 -12.94 4.26 17.65
CA HIS A 276 -11.78 4.65 16.85
C HIS A 276 -11.58 3.68 15.68
N LEU A 277 -11.56 2.37 15.93
CA LEU A 277 -11.40 1.35 14.91
C LEU A 277 -12.51 1.40 13.87
N ARG A 278 -13.78 1.49 14.32
CA ARG A 278 -14.93 1.62 13.41
C ARG A 278 -14.80 2.86 12.54
N GLY A 279 -14.53 4.02 13.13
CA GLY A 279 -14.41 5.28 12.40
C GLY A 279 -13.27 5.27 11.38
N GLY A 280 -12.10 4.71 11.77
CA GLY A 280 -10.95 4.57 10.89
C GLY A 280 -11.22 3.64 9.71
N VAL A 281 -11.71 2.43 9.96
CA VAL A 281 -12.04 1.45 8.91
C VAL A 281 -13.16 1.95 8.00
N LEU A 282 -14.16 2.66 8.55
CA LEU A 282 -15.22 3.27 7.76
C LEU A 282 -14.65 4.34 6.80
N ALA A 283 -13.70 5.14 7.25
CA ALA A 283 -13.04 6.12 6.40
C ALA A 283 -12.18 5.47 5.31
N ASP A 284 -11.50 4.35 5.59
CA ASP A 284 -10.76 3.57 4.60
C ASP A 284 -11.70 3.02 3.51
N GLY A 285 -12.85 2.45 3.90
CA GLY A 285 -13.84 1.92 2.96
C GLY A 285 -14.48 3.01 2.09
N LEU A 286 -14.92 4.13 2.69
CA LEU A 286 -15.48 5.27 1.95
C LEU A 286 -14.42 5.95 1.08
N GLY A 287 -13.18 6.05 1.57
CA GLY A 287 -12.03 6.55 0.81
C GLY A 287 -11.75 5.70 -0.42
N SER A 288 -11.83 4.37 -0.29
CA SER A 288 -11.66 3.43 -1.41
C SER A 288 -12.81 3.52 -2.41
N ALA A 289 -14.06 3.70 -1.95
CA ALA A 289 -15.19 3.96 -2.83
C ALA A 289 -15.00 5.26 -3.63
N LEU A 290 -14.57 6.32 -2.93
CA LEU A 290 -14.26 7.59 -3.58
C LEU A 290 -13.09 7.46 -4.56
N ALA A 291 -12.06 6.68 -4.22
CA ALA A 291 -10.92 6.39 -5.09
C ALA A 291 -11.37 5.72 -6.40
N ALA A 292 -12.25 4.72 -6.33
CA ALA A 292 -12.80 4.04 -7.51
C ALA A 292 -13.59 5.02 -8.41
N ILE A 293 -14.41 5.88 -7.83
CA ILE A 293 -15.16 6.92 -8.57
C ILE A 293 -14.20 7.94 -9.20
N MET A 294 -13.14 8.30 -8.51
CA MET A 294 -12.12 9.26 -8.98
C MET A 294 -11.02 8.61 -9.81
N SER A 295 -11.26 7.40 -10.32
CA SER A 295 -10.39 6.71 -11.28
C SER A 295 -9.00 6.36 -10.74
N THR A 296 -8.93 5.91 -9.47
CA THR A 296 -7.70 5.40 -8.87
C THR A 296 -7.94 4.17 -8.01
N THR A 297 -6.85 3.56 -7.53
CA THR A 297 -6.85 2.28 -6.82
C THR A 297 -7.31 2.40 -5.37
N PRO A 298 -7.75 1.29 -4.73
CA PRO A 298 -8.20 1.28 -3.35
C PRO A 298 -7.15 1.72 -2.34
N PHE A 299 -7.61 2.23 -1.20
CA PHE A 299 -6.81 2.84 -0.15
C PHE A 299 -6.79 2.02 1.15
N SER A 300 -5.72 2.23 1.93
CA SER A 300 -5.62 1.82 3.33
C SER A 300 -4.83 2.84 4.15
N SER A 301 -4.87 2.68 5.48
CA SER A 301 -4.04 3.48 6.38
C SER A 301 -2.58 3.05 6.33
N PHE A 302 -1.65 4.01 6.30
CA PHE A 302 -0.21 3.77 6.17
C PHE A 302 0.48 3.61 7.52
N SER A 303 1.29 2.55 7.65
CA SER A 303 2.15 2.32 8.82
C SER A 303 3.44 3.15 8.80
N GLN A 304 3.95 3.55 7.64
CA GLN A 304 5.20 4.30 7.49
C GLN A 304 5.19 5.61 8.28
N ASN A 305 4.06 6.28 8.33
CA ASN A 305 3.90 7.54 9.03
C ASN A 305 3.91 7.40 10.55
N ILE A 306 3.63 6.20 11.08
CA ILE A 306 3.78 5.87 12.51
C ILE A 306 5.26 5.94 12.91
N GLY A 307 6.15 5.49 12.03
CA GLY A 307 7.60 5.62 12.21
C GLY A 307 8.06 7.08 12.33
N VAL A 308 7.48 7.98 11.52
CA VAL A 308 7.78 9.43 11.60
C VAL A 308 7.38 9.99 12.97
N ILE A 309 6.20 9.64 13.48
CA ILE A 309 5.73 10.05 14.82
C ILE A 309 6.71 9.58 15.90
N SER A 310 7.11 8.31 15.83
CA SER A 310 8.04 7.72 16.79
C SER A 310 9.43 8.38 16.77
N LEU A 311 9.89 8.83 15.60
CA LEU A 311 11.17 9.51 15.42
C LEU A 311 11.15 10.97 15.87
N THR A 312 10.05 11.68 15.59
CA THR A 312 9.95 13.14 15.84
C THR A 312 9.35 13.47 17.20
N GLY A 313 8.64 12.54 17.81
CA GLY A 313 7.84 12.79 19.02
C GLY A 313 6.61 13.69 18.75
N VAL A 314 6.24 13.92 17.48
CA VAL A 314 5.12 14.78 17.10
C VAL A 314 3.93 13.95 16.69
N ALA A 315 2.93 13.87 17.56
CA ALA A 315 1.70 13.09 17.35
C ALA A 315 0.51 13.96 16.90
N SER A 316 0.76 15.19 16.46
CA SER A 316 -0.33 16.13 16.10
C SER A 316 -1.12 15.69 14.86
N ARG A 317 -2.42 15.44 15.03
CA ARG A 317 -3.34 15.18 13.91
C ARG A 317 -3.51 16.39 12.98
N HIS A 318 -3.22 17.59 13.46
CA HIS A 318 -3.28 18.81 12.66
C HIS A 318 -2.12 18.89 11.66
N VAL A 319 -0.93 18.43 12.05
CA VAL A 319 0.23 18.30 11.17
C VAL A 319 -0.05 17.31 10.05
N VAL A 320 -0.56 16.12 10.38
CA VAL A 320 -0.88 15.10 9.37
C VAL A 320 -2.08 15.50 8.50
N ALA A 321 -3.05 16.23 9.03
CA ALA A 321 -4.10 16.83 8.19
C ALA A 321 -3.52 17.83 7.18
N LEU A 322 -2.50 18.62 7.56
CA LEU A 322 -1.79 19.50 6.63
C LEU A 322 -1.04 18.69 5.56
N THR A 323 -0.46 17.55 5.91
CA THR A 323 0.10 16.59 4.92
C THR A 323 -0.97 16.20 3.89
N GLY A 324 -2.19 15.89 4.34
CA GLY A 324 -3.32 15.59 3.45
C GLY A 324 -3.64 16.76 2.51
N VAL A 325 -3.61 18.00 2.99
CA VAL A 325 -3.80 19.17 2.13
C VAL A 325 -2.69 19.30 1.09
N LEU A 326 -1.42 19.08 1.48
CA LEU A 326 -0.29 19.12 0.55
C LEU A 326 -0.39 18.03 -0.52
N LEU A 327 -0.79 16.80 -0.14
CA LEU A 327 -1.02 15.70 -1.09
C LEU A 327 -2.16 16.03 -2.06
N ALA A 328 -3.29 16.54 -1.56
CA ALA A 328 -4.42 16.93 -2.40
C ALA A 328 -4.03 18.03 -3.40
N LEU A 329 -3.28 19.02 -2.95
CA LEU A 329 -2.75 20.06 -3.84
C LEU A 329 -1.83 19.46 -4.89
N ALA A 330 -0.90 18.57 -4.52
CA ALA A 330 -0.02 17.91 -5.48
C ALA A 330 -0.81 17.14 -6.57
N GLY A 331 -1.91 16.47 -6.20
CA GLY A 331 -2.78 15.75 -7.13
C GLY A 331 -3.57 16.63 -8.10
N LEU A 332 -3.69 17.94 -7.83
CA LEU A 332 -4.32 18.92 -8.74
C LEU A 332 -3.37 19.45 -9.82
N PHE A 333 -2.08 19.12 -9.75
CA PHE A 333 -1.09 19.53 -10.74
C PHE A 333 -0.59 18.31 -11.53
N PRO A 334 -1.17 17.99 -12.70
CA PRO A 334 -0.76 16.85 -13.54
C PRO A 334 0.74 16.79 -13.85
N VAL A 335 1.43 17.91 -13.83
CA VAL A 335 2.89 17.97 -13.96
C VAL A 335 3.61 17.13 -12.90
N PHE A 336 3.10 17.05 -11.65
CA PHE A 336 3.69 16.18 -10.62
C PHE A 336 3.56 14.71 -10.99
N GLY A 337 2.38 14.28 -11.42
CA GLY A 337 2.16 12.90 -11.88
C GLY A 337 3.03 12.59 -13.10
N ALA A 338 3.14 13.50 -14.05
CA ALA A 338 3.99 13.34 -15.23
C ALA A 338 5.48 13.22 -14.86
N LEU A 339 5.97 14.01 -13.89
CA LEU A 339 7.33 13.87 -13.35
C LEU A 339 7.53 12.51 -12.69
N ILE A 340 6.56 12.03 -11.93
CA ILE A 340 6.61 10.71 -11.28
C ILE A 340 6.64 9.60 -12.33
N VAL A 341 5.79 9.66 -13.35
CA VAL A 341 5.73 8.66 -14.43
C VAL A 341 6.99 8.70 -15.31
N SER A 342 7.71 9.83 -15.37
CA SER A 342 8.99 9.93 -16.08
C SER A 342 10.17 9.26 -15.38
N ILE A 343 9.99 8.72 -14.16
CA ILE A 343 11.05 8.02 -13.43
C ILE A 343 11.37 6.71 -14.15
N PRO A 344 12.64 6.48 -14.55
CA PRO A 344 13.04 5.25 -15.23
C PRO A 344 12.78 3.99 -14.38
N LEU A 345 12.38 2.89 -15.03
CA LEU A 345 12.03 1.65 -14.35
C LEU A 345 13.13 1.10 -13.41
N PRO A 346 14.45 1.14 -13.77
CA PRO A 346 15.49 0.68 -12.84
C PRO A 346 15.51 1.45 -11.51
N VAL A 347 15.21 2.75 -11.55
CA VAL A 347 15.12 3.59 -10.34
C VAL A 347 13.94 3.15 -9.47
N LEU A 348 12.77 2.94 -10.11
CA LEU A 348 11.59 2.39 -9.44
C LEU A 348 11.83 0.98 -8.90
N GLY A 349 12.59 0.16 -9.63
CA GLY A 349 12.94 -1.21 -9.24
C GLY A 349 13.81 -1.29 -7.99
N GLY A 350 14.84 -0.45 -7.90
CA GLY A 350 15.69 -0.37 -6.71
C GLY A 350 14.93 0.08 -5.47
N ALA A 351 14.09 1.11 -5.60
CA ALA A 351 13.23 1.60 -4.53
C ALA A 351 12.10 0.60 -4.20
N GLY A 352 11.46 0.03 -5.23
CA GLY A 352 10.35 -0.92 -5.11
C GLY A 352 10.75 -2.21 -4.40
N LEU A 353 11.92 -2.75 -4.70
CA LEU A 353 12.43 -3.93 -4.03
C LEU A 353 12.55 -3.70 -2.52
N MET A 354 13.05 -2.53 -2.11
CA MET A 354 13.11 -2.18 -0.68
C MET A 354 11.73 -1.99 -0.07
N MET A 355 10.78 -1.33 -0.79
CA MET A 355 9.41 -1.16 -0.29
C MET A 355 8.73 -2.51 -0.03
N PHE A 356 8.84 -3.46 -0.95
CA PHE A 356 8.21 -4.77 -0.80
C PHE A 356 8.92 -5.62 0.27
N ALA A 357 10.25 -5.50 0.40
CA ALA A 357 10.99 -6.09 1.50
C ALA A 357 10.54 -5.55 2.88
N MET A 358 10.23 -4.26 2.98
CA MET A 358 9.68 -3.67 4.22
C MET A 358 8.29 -4.20 4.55
N ILE A 359 7.44 -4.50 3.55
CA ILE A 359 6.14 -5.15 3.77
C ILE A 359 6.34 -6.56 4.33
N ILE A 360 7.29 -7.33 3.77
CA ILE A 360 7.65 -8.65 4.30
C ILE A 360 8.10 -8.54 5.76
N ALA A 361 8.98 -7.58 6.06
CA ALA A 361 9.47 -7.34 7.41
C ALA A 361 8.34 -6.98 8.39
N ALA A 362 7.36 -6.18 7.95
CA ALA A 362 6.18 -5.87 8.77
C ALA A 362 5.34 -7.12 9.07
N GLY A 363 5.15 -8.02 8.09
CA GLY A 363 4.50 -9.31 8.29
C GLY A 363 5.25 -10.18 9.31
N ILE A 364 6.59 -10.25 9.22
CA ILE A 364 7.43 -10.96 10.19
C ILE A 364 7.25 -10.39 11.60
N GLN A 365 7.26 -9.07 11.76
CA GLN A 365 7.06 -8.42 13.07
C GLN A 365 5.69 -8.71 13.69
N MET A 366 4.65 -8.86 12.85
CA MET A 366 3.32 -9.30 13.34
C MET A 366 3.35 -10.73 13.86
N LEU A 367 4.18 -11.59 13.25
CA LEU A 367 4.34 -13.00 13.66
C LEU A 367 5.19 -13.18 14.93
N ASP A 368 6.01 -12.20 15.32
CA ASP A 368 6.82 -12.26 16.56
C ASP A 368 5.97 -12.45 17.83
N LYS A 369 4.70 -12.04 17.78
CA LYS A 369 3.74 -12.20 18.89
C LYS A 369 3.01 -13.54 18.87
N VAL A 370 3.27 -14.39 17.89
CA VAL A 370 2.60 -15.68 17.70
C VAL A 370 3.45 -16.78 18.33
N ALA A 371 2.82 -17.66 19.10
CA ALA A 371 3.49 -18.79 19.73
C ALA A 371 4.16 -19.68 18.66
N ARG A 372 5.41 -20.06 18.90
CA ARG A 372 6.17 -20.98 18.04
C ARG A 372 5.65 -22.39 18.26
N SER A 373 4.82 -22.87 17.35
CA SER A 373 4.26 -24.22 17.40
C SER A 373 4.34 -24.88 16.03
N LYS A 374 4.24 -26.21 15.99
CA LYS A 374 4.20 -26.98 14.75
C LYS A 374 2.99 -26.59 13.89
N ARG A 375 1.84 -26.39 14.52
CA ARG A 375 0.60 -25.93 13.88
C ARG A 375 0.79 -24.60 13.19
N ASN A 376 1.26 -23.59 13.92
CA ASN A 376 1.41 -22.24 13.41
C ASN A 376 2.46 -22.19 12.29
N GLY A 377 3.57 -22.92 12.43
CA GLY A 377 4.56 -23.06 11.36
C GLY A 377 4.00 -23.69 10.10
N LEU A 378 3.13 -24.70 10.22
CA LEU A 378 2.47 -25.36 9.09
C LEU A 378 1.50 -24.40 8.38
N ILE A 379 0.70 -23.62 9.11
CA ILE A 379 -0.20 -22.62 8.54
C ILE A 379 0.57 -21.61 7.71
N ILE A 380 1.64 -21.04 8.27
CA ILE A 380 2.49 -20.06 7.58
C ILE A 380 3.09 -20.68 6.31
N ALA A 381 3.71 -21.84 6.44
CA ALA A 381 4.45 -22.49 5.36
C ALA A 381 3.54 -22.86 4.17
N ILE A 382 2.38 -23.49 4.44
CA ILE A 382 1.44 -23.88 3.39
C ILE A 382 0.83 -22.67 2.72
N SER A 383 0.40 -21.68 3.50
CA SER A 383 -0.24 -20.47 2.96
C SER A 383 0.70 -19.69 2.05
N ILE A 384 1.95 -19.49 2.48
CA ILE A 384 2.97 -18.81 1.67
C ILE A 384 3.36 -19.68 0.48
N GLY A 385 3.60 -20.96 0.67
CA GLY A 385 4.02 -21.87 -0.40
C GLY A 385 3.01 -21.96 -1.53
N CYS A 386 1.71 -22.15 -1.20
CA CYS A 386 0.65 -22.21 -2.20
C CYS A 386 0.39 -20.84 -2.86
N GLY A 387 0.45 -19.76 -2.09
CA GLY A 387 0.31 -18.40 -2.64
C GLY A 387 1.44 -18.07 -3.63
N LEU A 388 2.70 -18.37 -3.28
CA LEU A 388 3.83 -18.19 -4.18
C LEU A 388 3.78 -19.12 -5.40
N ALA A 389 3.29 -20.35 -5.26
CA ALA A 389 3.11 -21.25 -6.39
C ALA A 389 2.20 -20.64 -7.46
N VAL A 390 1.08 -20.04 -7.07
CA VAL A 390 0.17 -19.35 -8.00
C VAL A 390 0.81 -18.08 -8.56
N THR A 391 1.50 -17.29 -7.74
CA THR A 391 2.17 -16.06 -8.19
C THR A 391 3.26 -16.35 -9.23
N THR A 392 4.03 -17.42 -9.04
CA THR A 392 5.17 -17.74 -9.91
C THR A 392 4.80 -18.62 -11.10
N ARG A 393 3.71 -19.36 -11.01
CA ARG A 393 3.20 -20.30 -12.02
C ARG A 393 1.69 -20.17 -12.18
N PRO A 394 1.19 -19.05 -12.72
CA PRO A 394 -0.24 -18.83 -12.90
C PRO A 394 -0.88 -19.87 -13.84
N GLU A 395 -0.09 -20.48 -14.72
CA GLU A 395 -0.50 -21.57 -15.62
C GLU A 395 -1.04 -22.81 -14.90
N LEU A 396 -0.78 -22.98 -13.60
CA LEU A 396 -1.40 -24.04 -12.79
C LEU A 396 -2.92 -23.99 -12.80
N LEU A 397 -3.49 -22.82 -13.04
CA LEU A 397 -4.93 -22.59 -13.01
C LEU A 397 -5.57 -22.63 -14.40
N ASP A 398 -4.80 -22.81 -15.48
CA ASP A 398 -5.30 -22.68 -16.86
C ASP A 398 -6.42 -23.67 -17.24
N LYS A 399 -6.43 -24.84 -16.61
CA LYS A 399 -7.46 -25.88 -16.85
C LYS A 399 -8.69 -25.73 -15.95
N LEU A 400 -8.69 -24.77 -15.01
CA LEU A 400 -9.86 -24.52 -14.17
C LEU A 400 -10.90 -23.70 -14.90
N PRO A 401 -12.20 -23.83 -14.53
CA PRO A 401 -13.24 -22.94 -15.02
C PRO A 401 -12.85 -21.47 -14.78
N HIS A 402 -13.23 -20.59 -15.72
CA HIS A 402 -12.83 -19.17 -15.74
C HIS A 402 -13.04 -18.46 -14.40
N PHE A 403 -14.16 -18.69 -13.74
CA PHE A 403 -14.47 -18.16 -12.42
C PHE A 403 -13.40 -18.50 -11.36
N PHE A 404 -12.97 -19.77 -11.28
CA PHE A 404 -11.93 -20.18 -10.31
C PHE A 404 -10.56 -19.62 -10.68
N LYS A 405 -10.26 -19.53 -11.98
CA LYS A 405 -9.02 -18.94 -12.48
C LYS A 405 -8.90 -17.46 -12.04
N GLU A 406 -9.98 -16.71 -12.16
CA GLU A 406 -9.99 -15.30 -11.75
C GLU A 406 -9.92 -15.12 -10.23
N VAL A 407 -10.70 -15.89 -9.46
CA VAL A 407 -10.71 -15.77 -7.99
C VAL A 407 -9.39 -16.26 -7.37
N LEU A 408 -8.85 -17.38 -7.86
CA LEU A 408 -7.61 -17.98 -7.33
C LEU A 408 -6.35 -17.50 -8.07
N GLY A 409 -6.47 -16.68 -9.12
CA GLY A 409 -5.35 -16.17 -9.90
C GLY A 409 -4.40 -15.22 -9.14
N SER A 410 -4.84 -14.77 -7.98
CA SER A 410 -4.00 -13.98 -7.06
C SER A 410 -3.38 -14.86 -5.98
N GLY A 411 -2.06 -14.91 -5.92
CA GLY A 411 -1.35 -15.62 -4.85
C GLY A 411 -1.66 -15.07 -3.46
N ILE A 412 -1.94 -13.76 -3.36
CA ILE A 412 -2.39 -13.13 -2.10
C ILE A 412 -3.74 -13.72 -1.68
N THR A 413 -4.69 -13.86 -2.61
CA THR A 413 -6.00 -14.43 -2.32
C THR A 413 -5.87 -15.89 -1.86
N VAL A 414 -5.09 -16.71 -2.57
CA VAL A 414 -4.86 -18.10 -2.23
C VAL A 414 -4.19 -18.23 -0.85
N GLY A 415 -3.11 -17.50 -0.63
CA GLY A 415 -2.40 -17.51 0.65
C GLY A 415 -3.27 -17.04 1.82
N SER A 416 -4.07 -15.99 1.60
CA SER A 416 -4.97 -15.45 2.63
C SER A 416 -6.10 -16.43 2.99
N LEU A 417 -6.73 -17.02 1.98
CA LEU A 417 -7.78 -18.03 2.20
C LEU A 417 -7.24 -19.26 2.92
N LEU A 418 -6.07 -19.75 2.51
CA LEU A 418 -5.43 -20.89 3.17
C LEU A 418 -5.04 -20.58 4.61
N ALA A 419 -4.46 -19.40 4.88
CA ALA A 419 -4.13 -19.00 6.24
C ALA A 419 -5.37 -18.96 7.13
N LEU A 420 -6.49 -18.42 6.61
CA LEU A 420 -7.75 -18.36 7.33
C LEU A 420 -8.35 -19.75 7.55
N ILE A 421 -8.48 -20.54 6.47
CA ILE A 421 -9.11 -21.87 6.52
C ILE A 421 -8.31 -22.80 7.45
N LEU A 422 -6.99 -22.85 7.30
CA LEU A 422 -6.13 -23.69 8.13
C LEU A 422 -6.16 -23.26 9.60
N ASN A 423 -6.23 -21.94 9.86
CA ASN A 423 -6.36 -21.45 11.22
C ASN A 423 -7.70 -21.87 11.88
N LEU A 424 -8.78 -21.98 11.12
CA LEU A 424 -10.08 -22.41 11.62
C LEU A 424 -10.20 -23.92 11.76
N VAL A 425 -9.56 -24.69 10.87
CA VAL A 425 -9.71 -26.15 10.79
C VAL A 425 -8.71 -26.89 11.66
N LEU A 426 -7.46 -26.39 11.73
CA LEU A 426 -6.44 -27.06 12.52
C LEU A 426 -6.67 -26.84 14.01
N PRO A 427 -6.64 -27.91 14.84
CA PRO A 427 -6.84 -27.78 16.28
C PRO A 427 -5.75 -26.91 16.91
N GLU A 428 -6.13 -26.12 17.91
CA GLU A 428 -5.16 -25.36 18.71
C GLU A 428 -4.24 -26.32 19.46
N ASP A 429 -2.93 -25.98 19.49
CA ASP A 429 -1.97 -26.74 20.28
C ASP A 429 -2.38 -26.62 21.75
N LYS A 430 -2.50 -27.77 22.43
CA LYS A 430 -2.68 -27.78 23.89
C LYS A 430 -1.42 -27.11 24.47
N VAL A 431 -1.62 -26.02 25.19
CA VAL A 431 -0.58 -25.45 26.05
C VAL A 431 -0.25 -26.51 27.09
N GLU A 432 0.86 -27.23 26.89
CA GLU A 432 1.45 -27.98 28.01
C GLU A 432 1.86 -26.93 29.05
N GLU A 433 1.10 -26.81 30.14
CA GLU A 433 1.59 -26.12 31.32
C GLU A 433 2.85 -26.84 31.75
N THR A 434 4.00 -26.30 31.40
CA THR A 434 5.27 -26.65 32.03
C THR A 434 5.14 -26.30 33.48
N LYS A 435 4.79 -27.31 34.29
CA LYS A 435 4.95 -27.25 35.73
C LYS A 435 6.45 -27.18 35.99
N GLU A 436 6.96 -25.98 36.27
CA GLU A 436 8.19 -25.78 37.01
C GLU A 436 7.94 -26.02 38.53
#